data_4dbbf795fc1cb04f8c062c32bcd13e9c
#
_entry.id   4dbbf795fc1cb04f8c062c32bcd13e9c
#
_cell.length_a   1.000
_cell.length_b   1.000
_cell.length_c   1.000
_cell.angle_alpha   90.00
_cell.angle_beta   90.00
_cell.angle_gamma   90.00
#
_symmetry.space_group_name_H-M   'P 1'
#
loop_
_entity.id
_entity.type
_entity.pdbx_description
1 polymer ?
#
loop_
_entity_poly.entity_id
_entity_poly.type
_entity_poly.pdbx_seq_one_letter_code
_entity_poly.pdbx_strand_id
1 'polypeptide(L)'
;ELERVDSGLRSFVSVQSSLVMYPIYAYGSEEQKREFLPKLARGEMVGCFGLTEPDGGSDPYGNMKTRARREGDTWVLNGTKMWITNGNLAHLAVIWAKDEGGEVLGFLVPTDTPGFQAREVKRKMSLRASVTSELVLEEVRVPESLRLPKALGLKAPLSCLTQARFGIAWGAMGALEAVSEEAVAFAKSR
;
A
#
# COMPACT_ATOMS: atom_id res chain seq x y z
N GLU A 1 9.89 0.49 18.69
CA GLU A 1 8.89 0.91 19.67
C GLU A 1 7.45 0.50 19.27
N LEU A 2 6.94 0.89 18.08
CA LEU A 2 5.55 0.57 17.70
C LEU A 2 5.25 -0.92 17.70
N GLU A 3 6.17 -1.74 17.20
CA GLU A 3 6.02 -3.20 17.18
C GLU A 3 6.02 -3.83 18.58
N ARG A 4 6.73 -3.21 19.55
CA ARG A 4 6.70 -3.65 20.95
C ARG A 4 5.29 -3.58 21.55
N VAL A 5 4.49 -2.62 21.08
CA VAL A 5 3.12 -2.38 21.54
C VAL A 5 2.12 -3.22 20.77
N ASP A 6 2.13 -3.09 19.43
CA ASP A 6 1.20 -3.80 18.54
C ASP A 6 1.69 -3.80 17.10
N SER A 7 1.80 -4.96 16.49
CA SER A 7 2.21 -5.14 15.09
C SER A 7 1.26 -4.45 14.10
N GLY A 8 0.01 -4.24 14.45
CA GLY A 8 -0.96 -3.53 13.62
C GLY A 8 -0.63 -2.04 13.50
N LEU A 9 -0.19 -1.41 14.59
CA LEU A 9 0.26 -0.01 14.59
C LEU A 9 1.49 0.18 13.70
N ARG A 10 2.48 -0.72 13.85
CA ARG A 10 3.66 -0.71 12.97
C ARG A 10 3.25 -0.92 11.51
N SER A 11 2.31 -1.82 11.22
CA SER A 11 1.81 -2.08 9.87
C SER A 11 1.23 -0.83 9.22
N PHE A 12 0.42 -0.07 9.96
CA PHE A 12 -0.12 1.22 9.49
C PHE A 12 0.99 2.18 9.05
N VAL A 13 1.98 2.42 9.94
CA VAL A 13 3.08 3.36 9.67
C VAL A 13 3.97 2.87 8.52
N SER A 14 4.23 1.55 8.45
CA SER A 14 5.03 0.95 7.38
C SER A 14 4.38 1.13 6.01
N VAL A 15 3.07 0.93 5.89
CA VAL A 15 2.34 1.17 4.63
C VAL A 15 2.38 2.64 4.27
N GLN A 16 2.06 3.53 5.21
CA GLN A 16 2.07 4.97 4.99
C GLN A 16 3.41 5.47 4.46
N SER A 17 4.51 5.08 5.10
CA SER A 17 5.85 5.55 4.74
C SER A 17 6.44 4.82 3.54
N SER A 18 6.53 3.48 3.60
CA SER A 18 7.30 2.69 2.63
C SER A 18 6.53 2.39 1.35
N LEU A 19 5.20 2.29 1.41
CA LEU A 19 4.37 1.85 0.29
C LEU A 19 3.53 2.98 -0.32
N VAL A 20 3.34 4.10 0.39
CA VAL A 20 2.61 5.27 -0.14
C VAL A 20 3.53 6.45 -0.36
N MET A 21 4.21 6.94 0.67
CA MET A 21 5.10 8.10 0.52
C MET A 21 6.33 7.79 -0.34
N TYR A 22 6.93 6.61 -0.17
CA TYR A 22 8.13 6.25 -0.93
C TYR A 22 7.90 6.19 -2.45
N PRO A 23 6.87 5.54 -3.00
CA PRO A 23 6.65 5.57 -4.45
C PRO A 23 6.37 6.97 -4.98
N ILE A 24 5.68 7.84 -4.24
CA ILE A 24 5.49 9.25 -4.62
C ILE A 24 6.84 9.98 -4.65
N TYR A 25 7.67 9.79 -3.63
CA TYR A 25 9.01 10.38 -3.55
C TYR A 25 9.93 9.89 -4.68
N ALA A 26 9.97 8.58 -4.92
CA ALA A 26 10.89 7.99 -5.87
C ALA A 26 10.45 8.14 -7.33
N TYR A 27 9.14 8.06 -7.59
CA TYR A 27 8.59 7.94 -8.94
C TYR A 27 7.63 9.05 -9.34
N GLY A 28 7.20 9.87 -8.40
CA GLY A 28 6.29 10.99 -8.66
C GLY A 28 6.96 12.18 -9.35
N SER A 29 6.11 13.02 -9.96
CA SER A 29 6.51 14.35 -10.40
C SER A 29 6.75 15.28 -9.21
N GLU A 30 7.39 16.44 -9.45
CA GLU A 30 7.60 17.42 -8.37
C GLU A 30 6.29 18.03 -7.85
N GLU A 31 5.29 18.14 -8.73
CA GLU A 31 3.93 18.57 -8.37
C GLU A 31 3.27 17.56 -7.44
N GLN A 32 3.29 16.27 -7.79
CA GLN A 32 2.76 15.19 -6.96
C GLN A 32 3.44 15.14 -5.58
N LYS A 33 4.77 15.29 -5.52
CA LYS A 33 5.51 15.33 -4.26
C LYS A 33 5.08 16.50 -3.37
N ARG A 34 4.97 17.71 -3.93
CA ARG A 34 4.55 18.91 -3.19
C ARG A 34 3.11 18.80 -2.69
N GLU A 35 2.25 18.19 -3.47
CA GLU A 35 0.83 18.05 -3.14
C GLU A 35 0.59 17.00 -2.04
N PHE A 36 1.16 15.80 -2.20
CA PHE A 36 0.78 14.65 -1.38
C PHE A 36 1.70 14.41 -0.19
N LEU A 37 3.04 14.53 -0.34
CA LEU A 37 3.97 14.14 0.72
C LEU A 37 3.78 14.90 2.02
N PRO A 38 3.57 16.24 2.04
CA PRO A 38 3.37 16.97 3.30
C PRO A 38 2.11 16.52 4.06
N LYS A 39 1.01 16.28 3.35
CA LYS A 39 -0.26 15.84 3.95
C LYS A 39 -0.16 14.43 4.51
N LEU A 40 0.49 13.52 3.76
CA LEU A 40 0.75 12.13 4.18
C LEU A 40 1.69 12.08 5.40
N ALA A 41 2.74 12.92 5.42
CA ALA A 41 3.70 12.96 6.51
C ALA A 41 3.10 13.49 7.82
N ARG A 42 2.14 14.42 7.76
CA ARG A 42 1.43 14.93 8.94
C ARG A 42 0.24 14.07 9.36
N GLY A 43 -0.08 13.00 8.60
CA GLY A 43 -1.25 12.16 8.87
C GLY A 43 -2.59 12.81 8.51
N GLU A 44 -2.59 13.93 7.80
CA GLU A 44 -3.80 14.59 7.27
C GLU A 44 -4.43 13.74 6.15
N MET A 45 -3.62 12.94 5.48
CA MET A 45 -4.03 11.92 4.53
C MET A 45 -3.49 10.57 4.93
N VAL A 46 -4.32 9.54 4.81
CA VAL A 46 -3.92 8.13 4.92
C VAL A 46 -3.88 7.55 3.53
N GLY A 47 -2.86 6.71 3.27
CA GLY A 47 -2.75 6.02 2.01
C GLY A 47 -2.78 4.50 2.12
N CYS A 48 -3.03 3.84 1.00
CA CYS A 48 -2.93 2.39 0.84
C CYS A 48 -2.18 2.02 -0.44
N PHE A 49 -1.78 0.72 -0.54
CA PHE A 49 -0.95 0.23 -1.64
C PHE A 49 -1.58 -1.00 -2.27
N GLY A 50 -2.12 -0.85 -3.47
CA GLY A 50 -2.82 -1.88 -4.21
C GLY A 50 -1.93 -2.57 -5.25
N LEU A 51 -1.21 -3.62 -4.84
CA LEU A 51 -0.42 -4.49 -5.74
C LEU A 51 -1.03 -5.88 -5.82
N THR A 52 -1.18 -6.57 -4.67
CA THR A 52 -1.66 -7.95 -4.56
C THR A 52 -3.09 -8.09 -5.08
N GLU A 53 -3.34 -9.20 -5.78
CA GLU A 53 -4.66 -9.56 -6.32
C GLU A 53 -5.13 -10.91 -5.76
N PRO A 54 -6.43 -11.24 -5.83
CA PRO A 54 -6.96 -12.48 -5.28
C PRO A 54 -6.24 -13.74 -5.78
N ASP A 55 -5.87 -13.78 -7.07
CA ASP A 55 -5.27 -14.94 -7.71
C ASP A 55 -3.73 -14.87 -7.80
N GLY A 56 -3.09 -13.82 -7.27
CA GLY A 56 -1.67 -13.57 -7.48
C GLY A 56 -0.95 -12.92 -6.29
N GLY A 57 -0.82 -13.63 -5.16
CA GLY A 57 -0.15 -13.11 -3.97
C GLY A 57 1.37 -13.03 -4.10
N SER A 58 2.01 -14.12 -4.53
CA SER A 58 3.48 -14.23 -4.62
C SER A 58 4.05 -13.93 -6.01
N ASP A 59 3.23 -13.93 -7.04
CA ASP A 59 3.59 -13.53 -8.41
C ASP A 59 2.74 -12.33 -8.87
N PRO A 60 3.10 -11.11 -8.45
CA PRO A 60 2.33 -9.93 -8.78
C PRO A 60 2.43 -9.54 -10.26
N TYR A 61 3.42 -10.06 -11.01
CA TYR A 61 3.57 -9.77 -12.44
C TYR A 61 2.80 -10.76 -13.31
N GLY A 62 3.08 -12.06 -13.18
CA GLY A 62 2.48 -13.08 -14.03
C GLY A 62 0.95 -13.11 -13.92
N ASN A 63 0.45 -12.96 -12.70
CA ASN A 63 -0.98 -13.06 -12.39
C ASN A 63 -1.73 -11.72 -12.29
N MET A 64 -1.08 -10.57 -12.53
CA MET A 64 -1.76 -9.26 -12.46
C MET A 64 -2.85 -9.15 -13.54
N LYS A 65 -4.09 -9.05 -13.09
CA LYS A 65 -5.30 -8.90 -13.92
C LYS A 65 -5.81 -7.46 -13.98
N THR A 66 -5.45 -6.60 -13.02
CA THR A 66 -5.81 -5.18 -13.04
C THR A 66 -5.24 -4.53 -14.29
N ARG A 67 -6.09 -3.84 -15.04
CA ARG A 67 -5.76 -3.19 -16.31
C ARG A 67 -5.92 -1.68 -16.22
N ALA A 68 -5.05 -0.99 -16.94
CA ALA A 68 -5.11 0.44 -17.18
C ALA A 68 -5.22 0.66 -18.69
N ARG A 69 -6.36 1.16 -19.15
CA ARG A 69 -6.61 1.50 -20.55
C ARG A 69 -6.52 3.01 -20.70
N ARG A 70 -5.77 3.46 -21.71
CA ARG A 70 -5.62 4.89 -21.95
C ARG A 70 -6.74 5.47 -22.82
N GLU A 71 -7.34 6.56 -22.39
CA GLU A 71 -8.33 7.33 -23.14
C GLU A 71 -7.91 8.81 -23.17
N GLY A 72 -7.14 9.19 -24.17
CA GLY A 72 -6.57 10.55 -24.26
C GLY A 72 -5.64 10.86 -23.09
N ASP A 73 -5.99 11.85 -22.29
CA ASP A 73 -5.23 12.27 -21.09
C ASP A 73 -5.79 11.61 -19.78
N THR A 74 -6.59 10.57 -19.93
CA THR A 74 -7.18 9.83 -18.80
C THR A 74 -6.85 8.35 -18.93
N TRP A 75 -6.65 7.70 -17.78
CA TRP A 75 -6.55 6.26 -17.65
C TRP A 75 -7.81 5.69 -17.00
N VAL A 76 -8.27 4.58 -17.51
CA VAL A 76 -9.41 3.85 -16.96
C VAL A 76 -8.91 2.57 -16.33
N LEU A 77 -9.10 2.44 -15.01
CA LEU A 77 -8.62 1.31 -14.22
C LEU A 77 -9.75 0.33 -13.94
N ASN A 78 -9.50 -0.95 -14.20
CA ASN A 78 -10.42 -2.06 -13.90
C ASN A 78 -9.66 -3.20 -13.23
N GLY A 79 -10.19 -3.74 -12.13
CA GLY A 79 -9.62 -4.88 -11.43
C GLY A 79 -9.92 -4.92 -9.95
N THR A 80 -9.30 -5.90 -9.28
CA THR A 80 -9.48 -6.10 -7.84
C THR A 80 -8.12 -6.27 -7.16
N LYS A 81 -7.95 -5.59 -6.00
CA LYS A 81 -6.77 -5.75 -5.14
C LYS A 81 -7.19 -6.39 -3.82
N MET A 82 -6.37 -7.27 -3.29
CA MET A 82 -6.68 -8.06 -2.09
C MET A 82 -5.65 -7.84 -1.00
N TRP A 83 -6.08 -7.93 0.25
CA TRP A 83 -5.25 -7.80 1.46
C TRP A 83 -4.63 -6.42 1.62
N ILE A 84 -5.35 -5.38 1.25
CA ILE A 84 -4.83 -4.02 1.24
C ILE A 84 -4.97 -3.36 2.61
N THR A 85 -3.85 -3.17 3.29
CA THR A 85 -3.79 -2.44 4.56
C THR A 85 -4.25 -0.99 4.37
N ASN A 86 -5.06 -0.50 5.29
CA ASN A 86 -5.68 0.83 5.31
C ASN A 86 -6.70 1.10 4.19
N GLY A 87 -7.09 0.12 3.37
CA GLY A 87 -7.90 0.36 2.17
C GLY A 87 -9.18 1.17 2.42
N ASN A 88 -9.92 0.85 3.48
CA ASN A 88 -11.16 1.55 3.85
C ASN A 88 -10.96 2.82 4.69
N LEU A 89 -9.73 3.14 5.07
CA LEU A 89 -9.36 4.38 5.77
C LEU A 89 -8.61 5.36 4.84
N ALA A 90 -8.16 4.88 3.70
CA ALA A 90 -7.31 5.65 2.80
C ALA A 90 -8.07 6.78 2.11
N HIS A 91 -7.40 7.92 1.96
CA HIS A 91 -7.80 9.05 1.11
C HIS A 91 -7.12 8.94 -0.26
N LEU A 92 -6.00 8.21 -0.33
CA LEU A 92 -5.20 8.03 -1.54
C LEU A 92 -4.75 6.58 -1.66
N ALA A 93 -4.97 5.95 -2.82
CA ALA A 93 -4.49 4.63 -3.13
C ALA A 93 -3.36 4.68 -4.18
N VAL A 94 -2.24 4.02 -3.91
CA VAL A 94 -1.21 3.74 -4.93
C VAL A 94 -1.59 2.43 -5.60
N ILE A 95 -2.10 2.50 -6.82
CA ILE A 95 -2.60 1.34 -7.58
C ILE A 95 -1.61 0.96 -8.67
N TRP A 96 -1.23 -0.30 -8.72
CA TRP A 96 -0.42 -0.90 -9.78
C TRP A 96 -1.29 -1.67 -10.75
N ALA A 97 -1.18 -1.36 -12.03
CA ALA A 97 -1.98 -1.97 -13.09
C ALA A 97 -1.13 -2.17 -14.35
N LYS A 98 -1.48 -3.15 -15.17
CA LYS A 98 -0.88 -3.34 -16.49
C LYS A 98 -1.60 -2.49 -17.52
N ASP A 99 -0.84 -1.81 -18.36
CA ASP A 99 -1.36 -1.16 -19.56
C ASP A 99 -1.70 -2.21 -20.65
N GLU A 100 -2.13 -1.71 -21.81
CA GLU A 100 -2.46 -2.55 -22.98
C GLU A 100 -1.23 -3.27 -23.55
N GLY A 101 -0.03 -2.73 -23.34
CA GLY A 101 1.24 -3.36 -23.71
C GLY A 101 1.74 -4.40 -22.70
N GLY A 102 1.05 -4.53 -21.53
CA GLY A 102 1.46 -5.41 -20.46
C GLY A 102 2.50 -4.80 -19.49
N GLU A 103 2.83 -3.52 -19.65
CA GLU A 103 3.75 -2.81 -18.79
C GLU A 103 3.06 -2.42 -17.47
N VAL A 104 3.77 -2.59 -16.35
CA VAL A 104 3.23 -2.22 -15.03
C VAL A 104 3.46 -0.74 -14.78
N LEU A 105 2.36 -0.03 -14.56
CA LEU A 105 2.32 1.39 -14.25
C LEU A 105 1.76 1.63 -12.84
N GLY A 106 2.14 2.74 -12.22
CA GLY A 106 1.65 3.17 -10.92
C GLY A 106 0.75 4.40 -11.03
N PHE A 107 -0.37 4.38 -10.31
CA PHE A 107 -1.37 5.46 -10.30
C PHE A 107 -1.67 5.91 -8.89
N LEU A 108 -1.80 7.22 -8.70
CA LEU A 108 -2.32 7.85 -7.50
C LEU A 108 -3.83 8.02 -7.66
N VAL A 109 -4.61 7.26 -6.92
CA VAL A 109 -6.07 7.24 -7.04
C VAL A 109 -6.70 7.79 -5.77
N PRO A 110 -7.33 8.99 -5.80
CA PRO A 110 -8.19 9.44 -4.69
C PRO A 110 -9.30 8.40 -4.46
N THR A 111 -9.54 8.02 -3.21
CA THR A 111 -10.45 6.90 -2.91
C THR A 111 -11.94 7.26 -3.04
N ASP A 112 -12.25 8.55 -3.19
CA ASP A 112 -13.58 9.08 -3.53
C ASP A 112 -13.86 9.10 -5.04
N THR A 113 -12.91 8.66 -5.88
CA THR A 113 -13.09 8.57 -7.34
C THR A 113 -14.25 7.60 -7.66
N PRO A 114 -15.21 7.98 -8.52
CA PRO A 114 -16.29 7.09 -8.92
C PRO A 114 -15.77 5.75 -9.44
N GLY A 115 -16.40 4.65 -8.98
CA GLY A 115 -15.99 3.29 -9.33
C GLY A 115 -14.95 2.67 -8.40
N PHE A 116 -14.34 3.45 -7.48
CA PHE A 116 -13.47 2.92 -6.45
C PHE A 116 -14.28 2.46 -5.24
N GLN A 117 -14.09 1.23 -4.80
CA GLN A 117 -14.72 0.68 -3.62
C GLN A 117 -13.68 -0.03 -2.74
N ALA A 118 -13.77 0.15 -1.42
CA ALA A 118 -12.96 -0.56 -0.44
C ALA A 118 -13.86 -1.36 0.51
N ARG A 119 -13.68 -2.67 0.56
CA ARG A 119 -14.47 -3.59 1.39
C ARG A 119 -13.59 -4.19 2.48
N GLU A 120 -13.95 -3.99 3.74
CA GLU A 120 -13.17 -4.48 4.86
C GLU A 120 -13.17 -6.01 4.95
N VAL A 121 -11.97 -6.59 5.10
CA VAL A 121 -11.77 -8.01 5.42
C VAL A 121 -11.85 -8.16 6.94
N LYS A 122 -12.95 -8.72 7.43
CA LYS A 122 -13.24 -8.92 8.86
C LYS A 122 -12.70 -10.24 9.39
N ARG A 123 -12.67 -10.38 10.73
CA ARG A 123 -12.34 -11.62 11.45
C ARG A 123 -10.94 -12.17 11.16
N LYS A 124 -9.96 -11.29 10.98
CA LYS A 124 -8.56 -11.71 10.85
C LYS A 124 -8.06 -12.38 12.14
N MET A 125 -7.18 -13.37 11.99
CA MET A 125 -6.59 -14.12 13.11
C MET A 125 -5.53 -13.28 13.84
N SER A 126 -4.80 -12.43 13.13
CA SER A 126 -3.69 -11.59 13.64
C SER A 126 -3.76 -10.18 13.04
N LEU A 127 -2.87 -9.28 13.48
CA LEU A 127 -2.80 -7.87 13.05
C LEU A 127 -4.17 -7.17 13.12
N ARG A 128 -4.90 -7.40 14.21
CA ARG A 128 -6.30 -6.99 14.30
C ARG A 128 -6.48 -5.49 14.48
N ALA A 129 -5.48 -4.79 14.99
CA ALA A 129 -5.46 -3.32 15.05
C ALA A 129 -5.19 -2.66 13.68
N SER A 130 -4.73 -3.42 12.69
CA SER A 130 -4.57 -2.95 11.31
C SER A 130 -5.77 -3.37 10.47
N VAL A 131 -6.48 -2.43 9.88
CA VAL A 131 -7.56 -2.72 8.94
C VAL A 131 -7.00 -3.23 7.62
N THR A 132 -7.74 -4.13 6.98
CA THR A 132 -7.36 -4.74 5.71
C THR A 132 -8.59 -4.77 4.80
N SER A 133 -8.43 -4.48 3.53
CA SER A 133 -9.53 -4.39 2.57
C SER A 133 -9.26 -5.14 1.28
N GLU A 134 -10.34 -5.50 0.61
CA GLU A 134 -10.40 -5.70 -0.82
C GLU A 134 -10.68 -4.34 -1.46
N LEU A 135 -9.97 -4.00 -2.55
CA LEU A 135 -10.28 -2.83 -3.39
C LEU A 135 -10.87 -3.32 -4.70
N VAL A 136 -11.98 -2.76 -5.09
CA VAL A 136 -12.63 -3.02 -6.38
C VAL A 136 -12.58 -1.75 -7.21
N LEU A 137 -12.11 -1.87 -8.44
CA LEU A 137 -11.97 -0.79 -9.42
C LEU A 137 -12.86 -1.11 -10.62
N GLU A 138 -13.90 -0.32 -10.81
CA GLU A 138 -14.86 -0.45 -11.91
C GLU A 138 -14.92 0.87 -12.69
N GLU A 139 -14.28 0.90 -13.86
CA GLU A 139 -14.17 2.10 -14.72
C GLU A 139 -13.63 3.34 -13.97
N VAL A 140 -12.69 3.15 -13.05
CA VAL A 140 -12.08 4.23 -12.27
C VAL A 140 -11.25 5.11 -13.18
N ARG A 141 -11.64 6.37 -13.35
CA ARG A 141 -11.00 7.33 -14.26
C ARG A 141 -9.96 8.16 -13.53
N VAL A 142 -8.73 8.08 -13.99
CA VAL A 142 -7.57 8.75 -13.39
C VAL A 142 -6.88 9.61 -14.46
N PRO A 143 -6.71 10.93 -14.26
CA PRO A 143 -6.00 11.77 -15.21
C PRO A 143 -4.51 11.39 -15.29
N GLU A 144 -3.88 11.64 -16.46
CA GLU A 144 -2.44 11.38 -16.67
C GLU A 144 -1.57 12.06 -15.58
N SER A 145 -1.99 13.21 -15.06
CA SER A 145 -1.28 13.95 -14.01
C SER A 145 -1.16 13.17 -12.68
N LEU A 146 -1.98 12.14 -12.47
CA LEU A 146 -1.93 11.24 -11.30
C LEU A 146 -1.25 9.90 -11.60
N ARG A 147 -0.75 9.66 -12.82
CA ARG A 147 0.17 8.55 -13.06
C ARG A 147 1.55 8.90 -12.49
N LEU A 148 2.23 7.94 -11.90
CA LEU A 148 3.61 8.09 -11.43
C LEU A 148 4.55 8.06 -12.66
N PRO A 149 5.09 9.20 -13.12
CA PRO A 149 5.73 9.28 -14.43
C PRO A 149 7.05 8.50 -14.54
N LYS A 150 7.72 8.27 -13.42
CA LYS A 150 9.00 7.55 -13.35
C LYS A 150 8.83 6.06 -13.00
N ALA A 151 7.59 5.61 -12.75
CA ALA A 151 7.29 4.23 -12.39
C ALA A 151 7.04 3.41 -13.66
N LEU A 152 8.04 2.68 -14.11
CA LEU A 152 7.97 1.79 -15.26
C LEU A 152 8.34 0.37 -14.83
N GLY A 153 7.49 -0.59 -15.20
CA GLY A 153 7.70 -2.00 -14.97
C GLY A 153 7.62 -2.43 -13.51
N LEU A 154 7.89 -3.69 -13.30
CA LEU A 154 7.80 -4.33 -11.98
C LEU A 154 8.85 -3.82 -10.98
N LYS A 155 9.95 -3.24 -11.45
CA LYS A 155 11.01 -2.70 -10.57
C LYS A 155 10.47 -1.66 -9.59
N ALA A 156 9.51 -0.83 -10.02
CA ALA A 156 8.96 0.22 -9.19
C ALA A 156 8.20 -0.34 -7.96
N PRO A 157 7.16 -1.18 -8.09
CA PRO A 157 6.49 -1.76 -6.93
C PRO A 157 7.41 -2.64 -6.08
N LEU A 158 8.34 -3.41 -6.68
CA LEU A 158 9.28 -4.23 -5.92
C LEU A 158 10.25 -3.42 -5.07
N SER A 159 10.67 -2.25 -5.52
CA SER A 159 11.50 -1.34 -4.71
C SER A 159 10.76 -0.84 -3.47
N CYS A 160 9.45 -0.58 -3.59
CA CYS A 160 8.60 -0.23 -2.45
C CYS A 160 8.53 -1.38 -1.43
N LEU A 161 8.39 -2.63 -1.91
CA LEU A 161 8.41 -3.81 -1.05
C LEU A 161 9.77 -3.99 -0.35
N THR A 162 10.88 -3.61 -0.99
CA THR A 162 12.20 -3.64 -0.35
C THR A 162 12.27 -2.70 0.84
N GLN A 163 11.73 -1.48 0.73
CA GLN A 163 11.63 -0.54 1.84
C GLN A 163 10.75 -1.10 2.97
N ALA A 164 9.60 -1.70 2.62
CA ALA A 164 8.70 -2.29 3.59
C ALA A 164 9.35 -3.47 4.33
N ARG A 165 10.09 -4.34 3.64
CA ARG A 165 10.81 -5.48 4.24
C ARG A 165 11.86 -5.03 5.25
N PHE A 166 12.60 -3.95 4.95
CA PHE A 166 13.54 -3.36 5.89
C PHE A 166 12.83 -2.90 7.19
N GLY A 167 11.70 -2.20 7.05
CA GLY A 167 10.88 -1.78 8.20
C GLY A 167 10.34 -2.96 9.01
N ILE A 168 9.93 -4.06 8.36
CA ILE A 168 9.47 -5.29 9.04
C ILE A 168 10.62 -5.96 9.81
N ALA A 169 11.84 -5.99 9.28
CA ALA A 169 12.99 -6.55 9.97
C ALA A 169 13.26 -5.80 11.29
N TRP A 170 13.20 -4.48 11.28
CA TRP A 170 13.28 -3.65 12.49
C TRP A 170 12.11 -3.91 13.46
N GLY A 171 10.90 -4.07 12.92
CA GLY A 171 9.73 -4.42 13.73
C GLY A 171 9.92 -5.74 14.48
N ALA A 172 10.39 -6.78 13.79
CA ALA A 172 10.66 -8.07 14.42
C ALA A 172 11.61 -7.98 15.63
N MET A 173 12.61 -7.09 15.56
CA MET A 173 13.50 -6.83 16.70
C MET A 173 12.76 -6.22 17.90
N GLY A 174 11.84 -5.29 17.65
CA GLY A 174 11.01 -4.70 18.70
C GLY A 174 10.09 -5.71 19.37
N ALA A 175 9.48 -6.60 18.61
CA ALA A 175 8.66 -7.70 19.14
C ALA A 175 9.50 -8.68 19.96
N LEU A 176 10.69 -9.06 19.46
CA LEU A 176 11.63 -9.95 20.16
C LEU A 176 12.04 -9.36 21.53
N GLU A 177 12.37 -8.08 21.57
CA GLU A 177 12.74 -7.37 22.79
C GLU A 177 11.61 -7.41 23.82
N ALA A 178 10.38 -7.06 23.41
CA ALA A 178 9.21 -7.10 24.30
C ALA A 178 8.94 -8.51 24.88
N VAL A 179 8.96 -9.53 24.03
CA VAL A 179 8.74 -10.93 24.46
C VAL A 179 9.84 -11.41 25.39
N SER A 180 11.10 -11.03 25.13
CA SER A 180 12.23 -11.41 25.99
C SER A 180 12.16 -10.76 27.37
N GLU A 181 11.80 -9.48 27.45
CA GLU A 181 11.61 -8.76 28.71
C GLU A 181 10.50 -9.40 29.55
N GLU A 182 9.36 -9.71 28.94
CA GLU A 182 8.23 -10.35 29.60
C GLU A 182 8.60 -11.75 30.13
N ALA A 183 9.29 -12.56 29.31
CA ALA A 183 9.73 -13.89 29.71
C ALA A 183 10.70 -13.85 30.90
N VAL A 184 11.66 -12.90 30.91
CA VAL A 184 12.59 -12.72 32.03
C VAL A 184 11.87 -12.23 33.28
N ALA A 185 10.94 -11.28 33.15
CA ALA A 185 10.15 -10.78 34.27
C ALA A 185 9.32 -11.91 34.90
N PHE A 186 8.66 -12.73 34.10
CA PHE A 186 7.91 -13.88 34.53
C PHE A 186 8.80 -14.92 35.26
N ALA A 187 9.96 -15.24 34.68
CA ALA A 187 10.88 -16.20 35.32
C ALA A 187 11.40 -15.73 36.71
N LYS A 188 11.63 -14.41 36.86
CA LYS A 188 12.09 -13.82 38.12
C LYS A 188 10.98 -13.76 39.18
N SER A 189 9.71 -13.84 38.81
CA SER A 189 8.58 -13.80 39.70
C SER A 189 8.21 -15.18 40.28
N ARG A 190 8.86 -16.24 39.80
CA ARG A 190 8.69 -17.65 40.25
C ARG A 190 9.81 -18.07 41.19
#